data_820946a7739dc2099d101998d88d9331
#
_entry.id   820946a7739dc2099d101998d88d9331
#
_cell.length_a   1.000
_cell.length_b   1.000
_cell.length_c   1.000
_cell.angle_alpha   90.00
_cell.angle_beta   90.00
_cell.angle_gamma   90.00
#
_symmetry.space_group_name_H-M   'P 1'
#
loop_
_entity.id
_entity.type
_entity.pdbx_description
1 polymer ?
#
loop_
_entity_poly.entity_id
_entity_poly.type
_entity_poly.pdbx_seq_one_letter_code
_entity_poly.pdbx_strand_id
1 'polypeptide(L)'
;MDFLSLAQNRYTTKIYNRKILSKETLEQLKEILRLAPSSINSQPWEFILIGDKRKDEVFAPLSLMNEERVKQASHIVIFRVLESVERFEEEAPSYISEGGRTFYQQYIKPQGEAHVKVWMGHQVL
;
A
#
# COMPACT_ATOMS: atom_id res chain seq x y z
N MET A 1 -20.45 6.05 -14.70
CA MET A 1 -19.93 7.23 -13.95
C MET A 1 -18.63 7.61 -14.60
N ASP A 2 -18.51 8.83 -15.12
CA ASP A 2 -17.28 9.27 -15.78
C ASP A 2 -16.26 9.81 -14.75
N PHE A 3 -15.01 9.87 -15.15
CA PHE A 3 -13.89 10.28 -14.29
C PHE A 3 -14.01 11.73 -13.80
N LEU A 4 -14.52 12.63 -14.64
CA LEU A 4 -14.69 14.03 -14.28
C LEU A 4 -15.75 14.19 -13.19
N SER A 5 -16.88 13.49 -13.32
CA SER A 5 -17.94 13.46 -12.31
C SER A 5 -17.43 12.93 -10.97
N LEU A 6 -16.63 11.87 -10.97
CA LEU A 6 -15.99 11.36 -9.75
C LEU A 6 -15.07 12.40 -9.09
N ALA A 7 -14.23 13.06 -9.88
CA ALA A 7 -13.31 14.08 -9.39
C ALA A 7 -14.04 15.29 -8.79
N GLN A 8 -15.11 15.76 -9.45
CA GLN A 8 -15.91 16.90 -9.00
C GLN A 8 -16.71 16.59 -7.73
N ASN A 9 -17.20 15.37 -7.58
CA ASN A 9 -18.07 14.96 -6.47
C ASN A 9 -17.31 14.28 -5.31
N ARG A 10 -15.99 14.10 -5.41
CA ARG A 10 -15.20 13.54 -4.30
C ARG A 10 -15.25 14.43 -3.08
N TYR A 11 -15.30 13.82 -1.93
CA TYR A 11 -15.26 14.49 -0.64
C TYR A 11 -14.17 13.91 0.24
N THR A 12 -13.42 14.76 0.93
CA THR A 12 -12.43 14.34 1.91
C THR A 12 -13.10 14.17 3.26
N THR A 13 -13.43 12.94 3.61
CA THR A 13 -14.06 12.61 4.89
C THR A 13 -13.08 12.86 6.04
N LYS A 14 -13.49 13.66 7.01
CA LYS A 14 -12.71 13.97 8.21
C LYS A 14 -13.30 13.38 9.49
N ILE A 15 -14.55 12.97 9.45
CA ILE A 15 -15.26 12.38 10.58
C ILE A 15 -15.91 11.09 10.09
N TYR A 16 -15.68 9.99 10.79
CA TYR A 16 -16.26 8.70 10.48
C TYR A 16 -17.37 8.37 11.48
N ASN A 17 -18.31 7.56 11.06
CA ASN A 17 -19.49 7.19 11.84
C ASN A 17 -19.27 5.99 12.78
N ARG A 18 -18.04 5.53 12.95
CA ARG A 18 -17.63 4.36 13.76
C ARG A 18 -18.28 3.03 13.33
N LYS A 19 -18.88 2.98 12.15
CA LYS A 19 -19.42 1.75 11.60
C LYS A 19 -18.31 0.77 11.26
N ILE A 20 -18.41 -0.44 11.77
CA ILE A 20 -17.47 -1.51 11.46
C ILE A 20 -17.80 -2.09 10.09
N LEU A 21 -16.79 -2.27 9.25
CA LEU A 21 -16.94 -2.90 7.95
C LEU A 21 -17.30 -4.39 8.11
N SER A 22 -18.13 -4.89 7.22
CA SER A 22 -18.44 -6.32 7.19
C SER A 22 -17.21 -7.15 6.81
N LYS A 23 -17.23 -8.42 7.20
CA LYS A 23 -16.17 -9.37 6.83
C LYS A 23 -16.01 -9.46 5.31
N GLU A 24 -17.13 -9.48 4.59
CA GLU A 24 -17.16 -9.51 3.13
C GLU A 24 -16.47 -8.28 2.52
N THR A 25 -16.79 -7.09 2.99
CA THR A 25 -16.13 -5.84 2.53
C THR A 25 -14.62 -5.86 2.81
N LEU A 26 -14.21 -6.40 3.96
CA LEU A 26 -12.78 -6.52 4.29
C LEU A 26 -12.06 -7.51 3.38
N GLU A 27 -12.68 -8.63 3.04
CA GLU A 27 -12.09 -9.60 2.09
C GLU A 27 -11.99 -9.00 0.68
N GLN A 28 -12.99 -8.23 0.24
CA GLN A 28 -12.92 -7.48 -1.02
C GLN A 28 -11.79 -6.45 -1.00
N LEU A 29 -11.61 -5.70 0.08
CA LEU A 29 -10.51 -4.75 0.22
C LEU A 29 -9.14 -5.45 0.16
N LYS A 30 -8.97 -6.56 0.85
CA LYS A 30 -7.74 -7.36 0.79
C LYS A 30 -7.43 -7.81 -0.63
N GLU A 31 -8.45 -8.27 -1.37
CA GLU A 31 -8.27 -8.71 -2.74
C GLU A 31 -7.91 -7.54 -3.68
N ILE A 32 -8.51 -6.36 -3.50
CA ILE A 32 -8.14 -5.15 -4.23
C ILE A 32 -6.68 -4.78 -3.98
N LEU A 33 -6.24 -4.80 -2.72
CA LEU A 33 -4.84 -4.52 -2.35
C LEU A 33 -3.89 -5.55 -2.96
N ARG A 34 -4.26 -6.84 -2.93
CA ARG A 34 -3.49 -7.93 -3.52
C ARG A 34 -3.32 -7.78 -5.04
N LEU A 35 -4.36 -7.31 -5.73
CA LEU A 35 -4.38 -7.12 -7.18
C LEU A 35 -3.80 -5.79 -7.63
N ALA A 36 -3.33 -4.94 -6.70
CA ALA A 36 -2.74 -3.66 -7.06
C ALA A 36 -1.54 -3.86 -8.00
N PRO A 37 -1.46 -3.14 -9.12
CA PRO A 37 -0.37 -3.28 -10.06
C PRO A 37 0.94 -2.72 -9.51
N SER A 38 2.06 -3.32 -9.91
CA SER A 38 3.40 -2.81 -9.65
C SER A 38 4.30 -3.00 -10.86
N SER A 39 5.33 -2.17 -10.96
CA SER A 39 6.30 -2.30 -12.04
C SER A 39 6.95 -3.69 -12.00
N ILE A 40 7.05 -4.33 -13.16
CA ILE A 40 7.55 -5.71 -13.32
C ILE A 40 6.87 -6.75 -12.40
N ASN A 41 5.72 -6.41 -11.83
CA ASN A 41 5.04 -7.21 -10.81
C ASN A 41 5.92 -7.47 -9.57
N SER A 42 6.73 -6.49 -9.18
CA SER A 42 7.69 -6.63 -8.08
C SER A 42 7.04 -6.72 -6.70
N GLN A 43 5.81 -6.20 -6.55
CA GLN A 43 5.03 -6.22 -5.31
C GLN A 43 5.86 -5.80 -4.07
N PRO A 44 6.47 -4.59 -4.08
CA PRO A 44 7.46 -4.18 -3.07
C PRO A 44 6.83 -3.76 -1.75
N TRP A 45 5.64 -4.20 -1.46
CA TRP A 45 4.86 -3.79 -0.30
C TRP A 45 4.22 -4.95 0.46
N GLU A 46 3.90 -4.64 1.68
CA GLU A 46 3.07 -5.46 2.55
C GLU A 46 1.95 -4.56 3.12
N PHE A 47 0.73 -5.07 3.18
CA PHE A 47 -0.41 -4.37 3.74
C PHE A 47 -0.81 -5.01 5.07
N ILE A 48 -0.87 -4.21 6.13
CA ILE A 48 -1.30 -4.67 7.44
C ILE A 48 -2.64 -4.00 7.78
N LEU A 49 -3.72 -4.78 7.86
CA LEU A 49 -5.02 -4.31 8.30
C LEU A 49 -5.16 -4.48 9.81
N ILE A 50 -5.54 -3.40 10.50
CA ILE A 50 -5.75 -3.39 11.95
C ILE A 50 -7.13 -2.82 12.24
N GLY A 51 -8.00 -3.63 12.87
CA GLY A 51 -9.36 -3.25 13.26
C GLY A 51 -9.67 -3.57 14.72
N ASP A 52 -8.70 -4.08 15.48
CA ASP A 52 -8.84 -4.39 16.89
C ASP A 52 -8.39 -3.24 17.80
N LYS A 53 -8.38 -3.48 19.11
CA LYS A 53 -7.99 -2.51 20.13
C LYS A 53 -6.62 -1.86 19.92
N ARG A 54 -5.69 -2.53 19.23
CA ARG A 54 -4.36 -1.96 18.91
C ARG A 54 -4.47 -0.70 18.06
N LYS A 55 -5.51 -0.62 17.22
CA LYS A 55 -5.80 0.58 16.43
C LYS A 55 -5.98 1.79 17.34
N ASP A 56 -6.75 1.66 18.40
CA ASP A 56 -7.09 2.75 19.31
C ASP A 56 -6.01 2.99 20.37
N GLU A 57 -5.42 1.93 20.91
CA GLU A 57 -4.47 2.01 22.03
C GLU A 57 -3.04 2.35 21.58
N VAL A 58 -2.63 1.88 20.39
CA VAL A 58 -1.25 2.03 19.90
C VAL A 58 -1.16 3.04 18.77
N PHE A 59 -1.96 2.88 17.73
CA PHE A 59 -1.78 3.68 16.51
C PHE A 59 -2.45 5.05 16.58
N ALA A 60 -3.60 5.18 17.23
CA ALA A 60 -4.29 6.45 17.33
C ALA A 60 -3.42 7.52 18.04
N PRO A 61 -2.80 7.25 19.21
CA PRO A 61 -1.94 8.23 19.87
C PRO A 61 -0.72 8.66 19.04
N LEU A 62 -0.23 7.79 18.17
CA LEU A 62 0.90 8.08 17.28
C LEU A 62 0.51 8.85 16.02
N SER A 63 -0.79 9.01 15.77
CA SER A 63 -1.33 9.59 14.54
C SER A 63 -1.49 11.11 14.59
N LEU A 64 -1.02 11.78 15.63
CA LEU A 64 -1.04 13.24 15.81
C LEU A 64 -2.43 13.83 15.50
N MET A 65 -2.52 14.72 14.52
CA MET A 65 -3.79 15.36 14.12
C MET A 65 -4.84 14.38 13.56
N ASN A 66 -4.48 13.14 13.29
CA ASN A 66 -5.39 12.11 12.81
C ASN A 66 -5.88 11.15 13.91
N GLU A 67 -5.52 11.36 15.16
CA GLU A 67 -5.87 10.48 16.27
C GLU A 67 -7.36 10.13 16.29
N GLU A 68 -8.23 11.15 16.27
CA GLU A 68 -9.68 10.94 16.30
C GLU A 68 -10.20 10.20 15.05
N ARG A 69 -9.60 10.43 13.88
CA ARG A 69 -9.94 9.71 12.66
C ARG A 69 -9.59 8.22 12.76
N VAL A 70 -8.42 7.92 13.31
CA VAL A 70 -7.99 6.54 13.55
C VAL A 70 -8.95 5.84 14.52
N LYS A 71 -9.33 6.49 15.63
CA LYS A 71 -10.31 5.95 16.59
C LYS A 71 -11.67 5.70 15.96
N GLN A 72 -12.14 6.60 15.09
CA GLN A 72 -13.46 6.50 14.47
C GLN A 72 -13.48 5.54 13.27
N ALA A 73 -12.35 5.28 12.63
CA ALA A 73 -12.26 4.37 11.49
C ALA A 73 -12.52 2.93 11.93
N SER A 74 -13.18 2.15 11.05
CA SER A 74 -13.35 0.70 11.26
C SER A 74 -12.01 -0.01 11.34
N HIS A 75 -11.15 0.25 10.37
CA HIS A 75 -9.82 -0.32 10.24
C HIS A 75 -8.84 0.74 9.75
N ILE A 76 -7.57 0.51 9.99
CA ILE A 76 -6.47 1.22 9.36
C ILE A 76 -5.66 0.25 8.49
N VAL A 77 -5.09 0.76 7.42
CA VAL A 77 -4.16 0.02 6.57
C VAL A 77 -2.79 0.64 6.72
N ILE A 78 -1.82 -0.16 7.12
CA ILE A 78 -0.42 0.24 7.19
C ILE A 78 0.29 -0.30 5.96
N PHE A 79 0.92 0.60 5.21
CA PHE A 79 1.73 0.26 4.05
C PHE A 79 3.18 0.09 4.50
N ARG A 80 3.71 -1.12 4.36
CA ARG A 80 5.14 -1.39 4.52
C ARG A 80 5.76 -1.57 3.15
N VAL A 81 6.92 -0.99 2.95
CA VAL A 81 7.68 -1.11 1.69
C VAL A 81 9.04 -1.73 1.96
N LEU A 82 9.61 -2.39 0.95
CA LEU A 82 10.97 -2.90 1.02
C LEU A 82 11.96 -1.72 1.03
N GLU A 83 12.91 -1.74 1.95
CA GLU A 83 13.95 -0.71 2.05
C GLU A 83 15.10 -0.94 1.07
N SER A 84 15.35 -2.19 0.68
CA SER A 84 16.43 -2.54 -0.24
C SER A 84 15.96 -3.52 -1.32
N VAL A 85 16.69 -3.56 -2.40
CA VAL A 85 16.48 -4.48 -3.54
C VAL A 85 17.35 -5.73 -3.50
N GLU A 86 18.23 -5.87 -2.52
CA GLU A 86 19.10 -7.04 -2.35
C GLU A 86 18.29 -8.33 -2.38
N ARG A 87 17.11 -8.32 -1.80
CA ARG A 87 16.16 -9.43 -1.82
C ARG A 87 15.70 -9.83 -3.24
N PHE A 88 15.75 -8.89 -4.20
CA PHE A 88 15.45 -9.19 -5.62
C PHE A 88 16.59 -9.91 -6.33
N GLU A 89 17.82 -9.79 -5.85
CA GLU A 89 18.98 -10.44 -6.47
C GLU A 89 19.09 -11.90 -6.05
N GLU A 90 18.84 -12.18 -4.78
CA GLU A 90 19.01 -13.53 -4.22
C GLU A 90 17.75 -14.38 -4.34
N GLU A 91 16.58 -13.76 -4.19
CA GLU A 91 15.30 -14.45 -4.13
C GLU A 91 14.27 -13.82 -5.08
N ALA A 92 14.64 -13.55 -6.35
CA ALA A 92 13.63 -13.01 -7.27
C ALA A 92 12.38 -13.89 -7.25
N PRO A 93 11.25 -13.41 -6.68
CA PRO A 93 10.07 -14.24 -6.52
C PRO A 93 9.66 -14.85 -7.85
N SER A 94 9.18 -16.07 -7.82
CA SER A 94 8.81 -16.83 -9.02
C SER A 94 7.72 -16.15 -9.88
N TYR A 95 6.97 -15.21 -9.26
CA TYR A 95 5.93 -14.44 -9.95
C TYR A 95 6.48 -13.28 -10.80
N ILE A 96 7.78 -12.92 -10.68
CA ILE A 96 8.38 -11.94 -11.57
C ILE A 96 8.73 -12.63 -12.89
N SER A 97 8.21 -12.11 -14.00
CA SER A 97 8.49 -12.64 -15.31
C SER A 97 9.96 -12.52 -15.69
N GLU A 98 10.42 -13.36 -16.62
CA GLU A 98 11.78 -13.29 -17.17
C GLU A 98 12.08 -11.90 -17.76
N GLY A 99 11.12 -11.32 -18.49
CA GLY A 99 11.25 -9.95 -19.02
C GLY A 99 11.36 -8.90 -17.93
N GLY A 100 10.65 -9.07 -16.81
CA GLY A 100 10.76 -8.20 -15.64
C GLY A 100 12.14 -8.27 -14.98
N ARG A 101 12.71 -9.47 -14.84
CA ARG A 101 14.07 -9.66 -14.31
C ARG A 101 15.12 -9.04 -15.23
N THR A 102 14.99 -9.25 -16.53
CA THR A 102 15.89 -8.65 -17.55
C THR A 102 15.82 -7.14 -17.47
N PHE A 103 14.64 -6.55 -17.42
CA PHE A 103 14.45 -5.10 -17.26
C PHE A 103 15.12 -4.59 -15.98
N TYR A 104 14.92 -5.27 -14.85
CA TYR A 104 15.56 -4.91 -13.59
C TYR A 104 17.09 -4.90 -13.71
N GLN A 105 17.69 -5.97 -14.23
CA GLN A 105 19.15 -6.09 -14.38
C GLN A 105 19.74 -5.04 -15.31
N GLN A 106 19.06 -4.73 -16.40
CA GLN A 106 19.59 -3.81 -17.42
C GLN A 106 19.40 -2.33 -17.07
N TYR A 107 18.29 -1.98 -16.45
CA TYR A 107 17.88 -0.57 -16.31
C TYR A 107 17.79 -0.09 -14.87
N ILE A 108 17.44 -0.93 -13.92
CA ILE A 108 17.24 -0.50 -12.53
C ILE A 108 18.52 -0.66 -11.71
N LYS A 109 19.08 -1.85 -11.69
CA LYS A 109 20.28 -2.18 -10.90
C LYS A 109 21.47 -1.24 -11.17
N PRO A 110 21.81 -0.88 -12.42
CA PRO A 110 22.94 0.02 -12.69
C PRO A 110 22.81 1.43 -12.10
N GLN A 111 21.59 1.85 -11.73
CA GLN A 111 21.33 3.19 -11.20
C GLN A 111 21.48 3.28 -9.68
N GLY A 112 21.72 2.15 -9.02
CA GLY A 112 21.97 2.07 -7.59
C GLY A 112 20.72 2.18 -6.70
N GLU A 113 20.93 1.98 -5.42
CA GLU A 113 19.84 1.88 -4.42
C GLU A 113 18.98 3.14 -4.29
N ALA A 114 19.59 4.33 -4.39
CA ALA A 114 18.87 5.59 -4.24
C ALA A 114 17.80 5.75 -5.33
N HIS A 115 18.12 5.40 -6.56
CA HIS A 115 17.17 5.44 -7.68
C HIS A 115 16.05 4.42 -7.51
N VAL A 116 16.40 3.23 -7.04
CA VAL A 116 15.41 2.17 -6.80
C VAL A 116 14.42 2.58 -5.70
N LYS A 117 14.88 3.19 -4.62
CA LYS A 117 14.01 3.73 -3.57
C LYS A 117 13.02 4.77 -4.11
N VAL A 118 13.49 5.72 -4.92
CA VAL A 118 12.62 6.72 -5.56
C VAL A 118 11.63 6.06 -6.50
N TRP A 119 12.09 5.14 -7.33
CA TRP A 119 11.26 4.44 -8.29
C TRP A 119 10.19 3.58 -7.62
N MET A 120 10.54 2.85 -6.57
CA MET A 120 9.57 2.08 -5.76
C MET A 120 8.61 3.00 -5.00
N GLY A 121 9.10 4.13 -4.48
CA GLY A 121 8.28 5.13 -3.81
C GLY A 121 7.20 5.73 -4.70
N HIS A 122 7.48 5.99 -5.96
CA HIS A 122 6.50 6.48 -6.94
C HIS A 122 5.39 5.48 -7.26
N GLN A 123 5.59 4.21 -6.94
CA GLN A 123 4.60 3.16 -7.16
C GLN A 123 3.67 2.94 -5.96
N VAL A 124 4.02 3.49 -4.81
CA VAL A 124 3.30 3.33 -3.53
C VAL A 124 2.38 4.54 -3.25
N LEU A 125 2.54 5.64 -3.99
CA LEU A 125 1.70 6.83 -3.90
C LEU A 125 0.58 6.81 -4.92
#